data_7d3c9a150d334710b1255817068fe4c6
#
_entry.id   7d3c9a150d334710b1255817068fe4c6
#
_cell.length_a   1.000
_cell.length_b   1.000
_cell.length_c   1.000
_cell.angle_alpha   90.00
_cell.angle_beta   90.00
_cell.angle_gamma   90.00
#
_symmetry.space_group_name_H-M   'P 1'
#
loop_
_entity.id
_entity.type
_entity.pdbx_description
1 polymer ?
#
loop_
_entity_poly.entity_id
_entity_poly.type
_entity_poly.pdbx_seq_one_letter_code
_entity_poly.pdbx_strand_id
1 'polypeptide(L)'
;RIEYRLCGIEEYEYPENRWDCVISNLALHYIENIEQIFLKVHRTLKRDGVFIFNIEHPVFTAGVGQDWIYDSDGKPLFWPIDNYFIPGERKTHFLGCDVAKQHHTLTQILMGLINNGFELQAVEEARPPKEMMQLSGMKDELRRPMMLLVKAAVKK
;
A
#
# COMPACT_ATOMS: atom_id res chain seq x y z
N ARG A 1 23.80 8.34 11.95
CA ARG A 1 23.15 9.65 12.14
C ARG A 1 21.83 9.62 11.37
N ILE A 2 20.73 10.04 11.99
CA ILE A 2 19.40 10.14 11.39
C ILE A 2 19.18 11.61 11.01
N GLU A 3 18.64 11.85 9.81
CA GLU A 3 18.20 13.15 9.33
C GLU A 3 16.70 13.07 9.03
N TYR A 4 15.93 14.04 9.51
CA TYR A 4 14.50 14.17 9.23
C TYR A 4 14.25 15.34 8.29
N ARG A 5 13.42 15.12 7.27
CA ARG A 5 12.99 16.17 6.34
C ARG A 5 11.47 16.17 6.23
N LEU A 6 10.87 17.34 6.39
CA LEU A 6 9.46 17.54 6.08
C LEU A 6 9.34 17.86 4.59
N CYS A 7 8.87 16.90 3.81
CA CYS A 7 8.75 17.01 2.36
C CYS A 7 7.68 16.04 1.84
N GLY A 8 6.88 16.45 0.88
CA GLY A 8 5.99 15.55 0.16
C GLY A 8 6.80 14.47 -0.60
N ILE A 9 6.27 13.25 -0.64
CA ILE A 9 6.94 12.14 -1.35
C ILE A 9 7.12 12.46 -2.85
N GLU A 10 6.20 13.20 -3.44
CA GLU A 10 6.23 13.62 -4.85
C GLU A 10 7.23 14.76 -5.09
N GLU A 11 7.51 15.57 -4.06
CA GLU A 11 8.39 16.73 -4.12
C GLU A 11 9.85 16.41 -3.77
N TYR A 12 10.10 15.23 -3.18
CA TYR A 12 11.46 14.82 -2.84
C TYR A 12 12.33 14.72 -4.10
N GLU A 13 13.58 15.18 -4.00
CA GLU A 13 14.49 15.30 -5.17
C GLU A 13 14.96 13.95 -5.75
N TYR A 14 14.94 12.88 -4.98
CA TYR A 14 15.40 11.54 -5.37
C TYR A 14 16.80 11.55 -6.02
N PRO A 15 17.88 11.88 -5.29
CA PRO A 15 19.23 11.93 -5.85
C PRO A 15 19.63 10.57 -6.42
N GLU A 16 20.24 10.55 -7.61
CA GLU A 16 20.53 9.33 -8.35
C GLU A 16 21.56 8.43 -7.64
N ASN A 17 21.35 7.12 -7.68
CA ASN A 17 22.26 6.10 -7.16
C ASN A 17 22.74 6.37 -5.72
N ARG A 18 21.85 6.86 -4.88
CA ARG A 18 22.19 7.35 -3.54
C ARG A 18 21.98 6.30 -2.45
N TRP A 19 20.90 5.54 -2.52
CA TRP A 19 20.43 4.72 -1.42
C TRP A 19 20.57 3.22 -1.73
N ASP A 20 20.91 2.45 -0.70
CA ASP A 20 20.95 0.99 -0.76
C ASP A 20 19.54 0.40 -0.49
N CYS A 21 18.73 1.12 0.25
CA CYS A 21 17.35 0.73 0.58
C CYS A 21 16.45 1.96 0.67
N VAL A 22 15.25 1.83 0.11
CA VAL A 22 14.14 2.77 0.31
C VAL A 22 13.00 2.01 0.97
N ILE A 23 12.41 2.58 2.00
CA ILE A 23 11.25 2.02 2.71
C ILE A 23 10.12 3.03 2.66
N SER A 24 8.93 2.58 2.26
CA SER A 24 7.69 3.35 2.34
C SER A 24 6.67 2.58 3.19
N ASN A 25 6.17 3.21 4.24
CA ASN A 25 5.19 2.59 5.11
C ASN A 25 3.90 3.42 5.14
N LEU A 26 2.82 2.85 4.64
CA LEU A 26 1.47 3.42 4.65
C LEU A 26 1.38 4.84 4.03
N ALA A 27 2.12 5.09 2.96
CA ALA A 27 2.15 6.37 2.27
C ALA A 27 1.66 6.28 0.81
N LEU A 28 1.95 5.19 0.11
CA LEU A 28 1.73 5.09 -1.34
C LEU A 28 0.25 5.09 -1.75
N HIS A 29 -0.66 4.70 -0.88
CA HIS A 29 -2.10 4.77 -1.16
C HIS A 29 -2.69 6.19 -1.07
N TYR A 30 -1.87 7.21 -0.85
CA TYR A 30 -2.24 8.62 -1.00
C TYR A 30 -1.76 9.22 -2.33
N ILE A 31 -1.01 8.47 -3.13
CA ILE A 31 -0.35 8.94 -4.35
C ILE A 31 -1.17 8.56 -5.58
N GLU A 32 -1.57 9.55 -6.37
CA GLU A 32 -2.32 9.34 -7.60
C GLU A 32 -1.48 8.64 -8.67
N ASN A 33 -0.27 9.14 -8.94
CA ASN A 33 0.64 8.56 -9.91
C ASN A 33 1.73 7.72 -9.24
N ILE A 34 1.36 6.52 -8.79
CA ILE A 34 2.28 5.61 -8.09
C ILE A 34 3.45 5.16 -8.98
N GLU A 35 3.24 5.02 -10.30
CA GLU A 35 4.29 4.61 -11.24
C GLU A 35 5.40 5.65 -11.33
N GLN A 36 5.08 6.94 -11.25
CA GLN A 36 6.08 7.99 -11.21
C GLN A 36 6.95 7.89 -9.94
N ILE A 37 6.37 7.51 -8.81
CA ILE A 37 7.15 7.26 -7.59
C ILE A 37 8.04 6.04 -7.77
N PHE A 38 7.55 4.96 -8.38
CA PHE A 38 8.38 3.78 -8.65
C PHE A 38 9.60 4.13 -9.52
N LEU A 39 9.40 4.92 -10.58
CA LEU A 39 10.50 5.41 -11.42
C LEU A 39 11.52 6.24 -10.62
N LYS A 40 11.04 7.18 -9.78
CA LYS A 40 11.92 8.02 -8.94
C LYS A 40 12.68 7.16 -7.92
N VAL A 41 12.02 6.18 -7.29
CA VAL A 41 12.67 5.26 -6.35
C VAL A 41 13.70 4.38 -7.07
N HIS A 42 13.41 3.88 -8.27
CA HIS A 42 14.36 3.12 -9.07
C HIS A 42 15.63 3.93 -9.37
N ARG A 43 15.49 5.19 -9.75
CA ARG A 43 16.64 6.08 -10.05
C ARG A 43 17.51 6.36 -8.84
N THR A 44 16.90 6.57 -7.66
CA THR A 44 17.63 6.90 -6.44
C THR A 44 18.33 5.71 -5.79
N LEU A 45 17.85 4.49 -6.06
CA LEU A 45 18.48 3.27 -5.58
C LEU A 45 19.77 2.98 -6.35
N LYS A 46 20.78 2.50 -5.64
CA LYS A 46 22.00 1.95 -6.24
C LYS A 46 21.71 0.62 -6.96
N ARG A 47 22.70 0.10 -7.68
CA ARG A 47 22.66 -1.28 -8.21
C ARG A 47 22.37 -2.25 -7.05
N ASP A 48 21.49 -3.21 -7.27
CA ASP A 48 21.04 -4.20 -6.28
C ASP A 48 20.36 -3.59 -5.04
N GLY A 49 20.08 -2.30 -5.06
CA GLY A 49 19.32 -1.61 -4.03
C GLY A 49 17.88 -2.14 -3.96
N VAL A 50 17.30 -2.09 -2.78
CA VAL A 50 15.97 -2.64 -2.52
C VAL A 50 14.94 -1.57 -2.20
N PHE A 51 13.72 -1.76 -2.69
CA PHE A 51 12.53 -1.02 -2.30
C PHE A 51 11.61 -1.93 -1.52
N ILE A 52 11.25 -1.52 -0.32
CA ILE A 52 10.31 -2.24 0.55
C ILE A 52 9.17 -1.30 0.87
N PHE A 53 7.95 -1.74 0.69
CA PHE A 53 6.82 -0.93 1.09
C PHE A 53 5.65 -1.74 1.65
N ASN A 54 4.89 -1.06 2.49
CA ASN A 54 3.60 -1.47 2.99
C ASN A 54 2.55 -0.47 2.51
N ILE A 55 1.53 -0.97 1.83
CA ILE A 55 0.43 -0.17 1.26
C ILE A 55 -0.90 -0.83 1.64
N GLU A 56 -1.97 -0.05 1.73
CA GLU A 56 -3.31 -0.65 1.83
C GLU A 56 -3.58 -1.54 0.60
N HIS A 57 -4.07 -2.75 0.88
CA HIS A 57 -4.34 -3.72 -0.18
C HIS A 57 -5.45 -3.23 -1.12
N PRO A 58 -5.38 -3.50 -2.44
CA PRO A 58 -6.43 -3.13 -3.40
C PRO A 58 -7.84 -3.60 -3.03
N VAL A 59 -7.99 -4.75 -2.40
CA VAL A 59 -9.28 -5.21 -1.86
C VAL A 59 -9.79 -4.29 -0.76
N PHE A 60 -8.90 -3.73 0.05
CA PHE A 60 -9.26 -2.80 1.11
C PHE A 60 -9.65 -1.43 0.54
N THR A 61 -8.86 -0.89 -0.39
CA THR A 61 -9.14 0.42 -1.00
C THR A 61 -10.32 0.40 -1.97
N ALA A 62 -10.71 -0.76 -2.51
CA ALA A 62 -11.95 -0.95 -3.28
C ALA A 62 -13.17 -1.21 -2.38
N GLY A 63 -13.00 -1.28 -1.08
CA GLY A 63 -14.10 -1.46 -0.12
C GLY A 63 -15.03 -0.24 -0.11
N VAL A 64 -16.33 -0.49 -0.23
CA VAL A 64 -17.35 0.56 -0.19
C VAL A 64 -17.39 1.16 1.22
N GLY A 65 -17.07 2.44 1.33
CA GLY A 65 -16.95 3.13 2.63
C GLY A 65 -15.79 2.63 3.51
N GLN A 66 -15.00 1.64 3.04
CA GLN A 66 -13.95 0.96 3.80
C GLN A 66 -14.43 0.43 5.17
N ASP A 67 -15.64 -0.09 5.17
CA ASP A 67 -16.24 -0.71 6.35
C ASP A 67 -17.00 -1.99 5.98
N TRP A 68 -17.31 -2.78 7.00
CA TRP A 68 -18.11 -3.98 6.89
C TRP A 68 -19.59 -3.65 6.68
N ILE A 69 -20.31 -4.54 6.02
CA ILE A 69 -21.77 -4.59 6.14
C ILE A 69 -22.10 -5.42 7.38
N TYR A 70 -22.96 -4.87 8.23
CA TYR A 70 -23.36 -5.48 9.50
C TYR A 70 -24.80 -5.97 9.48
N ASP A 71 -25.08 -7.00 10.27
CA ASP A 71 -26.46 -7.40 10.56
C ASP A 71 -27.11 -6.50 11.62
N SER A 72 -28.37 -6.83 11.98
CA SER A 72 -29.15 -6.09 13.00
C SER A 72 -28.52 -6.12 14.41
N ASP A 73 -27.67 -7.11 14.67
CA ASP A 73 -27.00 -7.30 15.96
C ASP A 73 -25.60 -6.70 15.98
N GLY A 74 -25.19 -6.00 14.89
CA GLY A 74 -23.90 -5.37 14.75
C GLY A 74 -22.76 -6.33 14.44
N LYS A 75 -23.08 -7.55 13.92
CA LYS A 75 -22.07 -8.51 13.52
C LYS A 75 -21.68 -8.32 12.05
N PRO A 76 -20.38 -8.32 11.70
CA PRO A 76 -19.92 -8.14 10.34
C PRO A 76 -20.34 -9.32 9.45
N LEU A 77 -21.15 -9.03 8.42
CA LEU A 77 -21.63 -10.02 7.45
C LEU A 77 -20.60 -10.26 6.35
N PHE A 78 -20.18 -9.21 5.65
CA PHE A 78 -19.20 -9.28 4.56
C PHE A 78 -18.55 -7.92 4.33
N TRP A 79 -17.41 -7.94 3.65
CA TRP A 79 -16.71 -6.75 3.16
C TRP A 79 -17.19 -6.43 1.75
N PRO A 80 -17.85 -5.29 1.50
CA PRO A 80 -18.35 -4.95 0.18
C PRO A 80 -17.22 -4.41 -0.70
N ILE A 81 -17.09 -4.94 -1.92
CA ILE A 81 -16.13 -4.46 -2.93
C ILE A 81 -16.91 -3.95 -4.12
N ASP A 82 -16.56 -2.76 -4.61
CA ASP A 82 -17.11 -2.19 -5.83
C ASP A 82 -16.05 -1.38 -6.59
N ASN A 83 -16.24 -1.24 -7.89
CA ASN A 83 -15.37 -0.44 -8.76
C ASN A 83 -13.87 -0.82 -8.68
N TYR A 84 -13.53 -2.09 -8.46
CA TYR A 84 -12.16 -2.57 -8.31
C TYR A 84 -11.28 -2.24 -9.54
N PHE A 85 -11.82 -2.31 -10.74
CA PHE A 85 -11.07 -2.03 -11.97
C PHE A 85 -11.12 -0.55 -12.39
N ILE A 86 -11.71 0.30 -11.58
CA ILE A 86 -11.73 1.75 -11.78
C ILE A 86 -10.78 2.39 -10.77
N PRO A 87 -9.52 2.70 -11.16
CA PRO A 87 -8.56 3.35 -10.25
C PRO A 87 -8.96 4.80 -9.97
N GLY A 88 -8.36 5.39 -8.96
CA GLY A 88 -8.54 6.80 -8.60
C GLY A 88 -9.00 7.03 -7.17
N GLU A 89 -9.45 8.25 -6.93
CA GLU A 89 -9.78 8.71 -5.58
C GLU A 89 -10.90 7.90 -4.91
N ARG A 90 -10.68 7.62 -3.64
CA ARG A 90 -11.66 7.06 -2.69
C ARG A 90 -11.72 7.96 -1.45
N LYS A 91 -12.91 8.40 -1.10
CA LYS A 91 -13.13 9.14 0.15
C LYS A 91 -13.53 8.16 1.25
N THR A 92 -12.87 8.25 2.38
CA THR A 92 -13.12 7.41 3.55
C THR A 92 -13.02 8.25 4.82
N HIS A 93 -13.74 7.82 5.85
CA HIS A 93 -13.62 8.43 7.19
C HIS A 93 -12.60 7.64 7.99
N PHE A 94 -11.52 8.28 8.42
CA PHE A 94 -10.44 7.65 9.16
C PHE A 94 -9.94 8.56 10.30
N LEU A 95 -9.85 8.01 11.51
CA LEU A 95 -9.42 8.72 12.73
C LEU A 95 -10.16 10.06 12.96
N GLY A 96 -11.46 10.09 12.66
CA GLY A 96 -12.28 11.28 12.90
C GLY A 96 -12.20 12.35 11.80
N CYS A 97 -11.53 12.07 10.69
CA CYS A 97 -11.40 12.98 9.55
C CYS A 97 -11.76 12.28 8.23
N ASP A 98 -12.26 13.06 7.29
CA ASP A 98 -12.42 12.59 5.91
C ASP A 98 -11.07 12.62 5.21
N VAL A 99 -10.68 11.48 4.66
CA VAL A 99 -9.38 11.28 4.00
C VAL A 99 -9.61 10.83 2.56
N ALA A 100 -8.93 11.47 1.61
CA ALA A 100 -8.85 11.00 0.24
C ALA A 100 -7.69 10.02 0.10
N LYS A 101 -7.97 8.85 -0.47
CA LYS A 101 -6.98 7.83 -0.82
C LYS A 101 -7.05 7.54 -2.31
N GLN A 102 -6.01 6.96 -2.86
CA GLN A 102 -5.95 6.54 -4.26
C GLN A 102 -6.03 5.02 -4.34
N HIS A 103 -7.05 4.54 -5.01
CA HIS A 103 -7.17 3.13 -5.32
C HIS A 103 -6.35 2.78 -6.57
N HIS A 104 -5.51 1.78 -6.43
CA HIS A 104 -4.77 1.13 -7.52
C HIS A 104 -5.12 -0.35 -7.53
N THR A 105 -5.25 -0.96 -8.70
CA THR A 105 -5.41 -2.42 -8.77
C THR A 105 -4.10 -3.12 -8.39
N LEU A 106 -4.19 -4.39 -7.98
CA LEU A 106 -3.00 -5.20 -7.71
C LEU A 106 -2.08 -5.27 -8.94
N THR A 107 -2.67 -5.37 -10.13
CA THR A 107 -1.92 -5.35 -11.40
C THR A 107 -1.14 -4.04 -11.58
N GLN A 108 -1.76 -2.89 -11.33
CA GLN A 108 -1.06 -1.60 -11.44
C GLN A 108 0.13 -1.50 -10.48
N ILE A 109 -0.03 -1.98 -9.24
CA ILE A 109 1.06 -1.95 -8.26
C ILE A 109 2.21 -2.87 -8.70
N LEU A 110 1.94 -4.14 -8.99
CA LEU A 110 2.99 -5.12 -9.25
C LEU A 110 3.62 -4.92 -10.64
N MET A 111 2.81 -4.72 -11.66
CA MET A 111 3.33 -4.47 -13.01
C MET A 111 3.97 -3.09 -13.14
N GLY A 112 3.48 -2.10 -12.39
CA GLY A 112 4.13 -0.80 -12.29
C GLY A 112 5.58 -0.89 -11.79
N LEU A 113 5.87 -1.74 -10.81
CA LEU A 113 7.24 -2.03 -10.37
C LEU A 113 8.06 -2.70 -11.49
N ILE A 114 7.54 -3.78 -12.07
CA ILE A 114 8.25 -4.56 -13.11
C ILE A 114 8.57 -3.67 -14.32
N ASN A 115 7.60 -2.88 -14.78
CA ASN A 115 7.75 -1.98 -15.92
C ASN A 115 8.76 -0.85 -15.66
N ASN A 116 8.97 -0.49 -14.38
CA ASN A 116 9.96 0.49 -13.96
C ASN A 116 11.31 -0.13 -13.54
N GLY A 117 11.60 -1.38 -13.96
CA GLY A 117 12.92 -2.00 -13.82
C GLY A 117 13.19 -2.67 -12.48
N PHE A 118 12.15 -2.97 -11.70
CA PHE A 118 12.27 -3.76 -10.50
C PHE A 118 12.05 -5.25 -10.74
N GLU A 119 12.76 -6.06 -9.99
CA GLU A 119 12.50 -7.50 -9.82
C GLU A 119 11.79 -7.73 -8.50
N LEU A 120 10.61 -8.34 -8.55
CA LEU A 120 9.86 -8.68 -7.33
C LEU A 120 10.57 -9.81 -6.59
N GLN A 121 10.91 -9.58 -5.34
CA GLN A 121 11.54 -10.57 -4.46
C GLN A 121 10.58 -11.20 -3.45
N ALA A 122 9.59 -10.43 -2.98
CA ALA A 122 8.55 -10.91 -2.10
C ALA A 122 7.28 -10.08 -2.26
N VAL A 123 6.14 -10.76 -2.15
CA VAL A 123 4.81 -10.15 -2.04
C VAL A 123 4.08 -10.88 -0.93
N GLU A 124 3.60 -10.15 0.06
CA GLU A 124 2.91 -10.71 1.23
C GLU A 124 1.61 -9.94 1.49
N GLU A 125 0.51 -10.66 1.56
CA GLU A 125 -0.75 -10.16 2.09
C GLU A 125 -0.75 -10.36 3.60
N ALA A 126 -0.55 -9.28 4.35
CA ALA A 126 -0.39 -9.35 5.80
C ALA A 126 -1.62 -9.94 6.49
N ARG A 127 -1.38 -10.88 7.38
CA ARG A 127 -2.42 -11.49 8.22
C ARG A 127 -2.15 -11.18 9.69
N PRO A 128 -3.20 -11.04 10.50
CA PRO A 128 -3.02 -10.93 11.94
C PRO A 128 -2.27 -12.16 12.50
N PRO A 129 -1.29 -11.97 13.37
CA PRO A 129 -0.57 -13.08 13.97
C PRO A 129 -1.49 -13.91 14.89
N LYS A 130 -1.16 -15.18 15.08
CA LYS A 130 -1.99 -16.13 15.86
C LYS A 130 -2.28 -15.64 17.28
N GLU A 131 -1.34 -14.96 17.88
CA GLU A 131 -1.44 -14.40 19.24
C GLU A 131 -2.54 -13.35 19.38
N MET A 132 -2.87 -12.67 18.27
CA MET A 132 -3.92 -11.64 18.26
C MET A 132 -5.33 -12.20 18.03
N MET A 133 -5.50 -13.49 17.71
CA MET A 133 -6.82 -14.10 17.43
C MET A 133 -7.78 -14.09 18.60
N GLN A 134 -7.30 -13.84 19.82
CA GLN A 134 -8.12 -13.69 21.02
C GLN A 134 -8.75 -12.28 21.13
N LEU A 135 -8.20 -11.28 20.41
CA LEU A 135 -8.70 -9.92 20.44
C LEU A 135 -9.99 -9.79 19.60
N SER A 136 -10.89 -8.94 20.07
CA SER A 136 -12.13 -8.66 19.35
C SER A 136 -11.85 -8.13 17.94
N GLY A 137 -12.58 -8.65 16.95
CA GLY A 137 -12.47 -8.24 15.54
C GLY A 137 -11.32 -8.91 14.77
N MET A 138 -10.28 -9.45 15.44
CA MET A 138 -9.10 -10.00 14.74
C MET A 138 -9.42 -11.20 13.83
N LYS A 139 -10.46 -11.99 14.16
CA LYS A 139 -10.90 -13.08 13.29
C LYS A 139 -11.51 -12.59 11.99
N ASP A 140 -12.16 -11.44 12.01
CA ASP A 140 -12.73 -10.83 10.82
C ASP A 140 -11.66 -10.28 9.88
N GLU A 141 -10.50 -9.88 10.40
CA GLU A 141 -9.35 -9.48 9.59
C GLU A 141 -8.78 -10.62 8.71
N LEU A 142 -9.08 -11.89 9.00
CA LEU A 142 -8.75 -13.02 8.15
C LEU A 142 -9.66 -13.17 6.92
N ARG A 143 -10.75 -12.40 6.86
CA ARG A 143 -11.77 -12.54 5.81
C ARG A 143 -11.46 -11.66 4.59
N ARG A 144 -10.52 -10.71 4.73
CA ARG A 144 -10.02 -9.87 3.63
C ARG A 144 -8.58 -9.42 3.92
N PRO A 145 -7.75 -9.23 2.89
CA PRO A 145 -6.45 -8.59 3.07
C PRO A 145 -6.63 -7.08 3.31
N MET A 146 -5.96 -6.56 4.34
CA MET A 146 -5.93 -5.12 4.62
C MET A 146 -4.68 -4.46 4.08
N MET A 147 -3.55 -5.15 4.16
CA MET A 147 -2.22 -4.62 3.82
C MET A 147 -1.52 -5.53 2.82
N LEU A 148 -0.77 -4.88 1.92
CA LEU A 148 0.11 -5.53 0.97
C LEU A 148 1.54 -5.07 1.23
N LEU A 149 2.42 -6.02 1.53
CA LEU A 149 3.86 -5.79 1.67
C LEU A 149 4.56 -6.27 0.41
N VAL A 150 5.44 -5.44 -0.12
CA VAL A 150 6.22 -5.79 -1.30
C VAL A 150 7.69 -5.48 -1.05
N LYS A 151 8.55 -6.41 -1.46
CA LYS A 151 9.99 -6.20 -1.58
C LYS A 151 10.38 -6.38 -3.03
N ALA A 152 11.05 -5.38 -3.59
CA ALA A 152 11.54 -5.40 -4.96
C ALA A 152 12.99 -4.91 -5.01
N ALA A 153 13.79 -5.49 -5.89
CA ALA A 153 15.18 -5.08 -6.11
C ALA A 153 15.33 -4.38 -7.46
N VAL A 154 16.26 -3.43 -7.52
CA VAL A 154 16.62 -2.77 -8.77
C VAL A 154 17.40 -3.73 -9.65
N LYS A 155 16.94 -3.95 -10.88
CA LYS A 155 17.64 -4.67 -11.92
C LYS A 155 18.34 -3.66 -12.84
N LYS A 156 19.61 -3.37 -12.57
CA LYS A 156 20.48 -2.47 -13.37
C LYS A 156 21.59 -3.22 -14.05
#